data_8f071c386b0d38a7268b6565f5c261f3
#
_entry.id   8f071c386b0d38a7268b6565f5c261f3
#
_cell.length_a   1.000
_cell.length_b   1.000
_cell.length_c   1.000
_cell.angle_alpha   90.00
_cell.angle_beta   90.00
_cell.angle_gamma   90.00
#
_symmetry.space_group_name_H-M   'P 1'
#
loop_
_entity.id
_entity.type
_entity.pdbx_description
1 polymer ?
#
loop_
_entity_poly.entity_id
_entity_poly.type
_entity_poly.pdbx_seq_one_letter_code
_entity_poly.pdbx_strand_id
1 'polypeptide(L)'
;MYEKYISLLISLSDYMVKKVLESGNAFEGKNGPYNNKDTALRNSTHWYQIFAFLYHETKEEIYKECSDRLLLFITNAENYGSNMAPKCRTDANIDDINGLIGPAWTIEGLIYAYRNTREFKLLDIAYDIFLSQEFDTKD
;
A
#
# COMPACT_ATOMS: atom_id res chain seq x y z
N MET A 1 19.76 -3.94 20.59
CA MET A 1 19.64 -3.00 19.43
C MET A 1 18.32 -3.25 18.67
N TYR A 2 18.01 -4.48 18.29
CA TYR A 2 16.79 -4.87 17.58
C TYR A 2 15.50 -4.43 18.31
N GLU A 3 15.35 -4.76 19.59
CA GLU A 3 14.19 -4.38 20.41
C GLU A 3 13.93 -2.86 20.45
N LYS A 4 15.00 -2.05 20.42
CA LYS A 4 14.84 -0.60 20.34
C LYS A 4 14.18 -0.14 19.04
N TYR A 5 14.49 -0.80 17.91
CA TYR A 5 13.85 -0.48 16.64
C TYR A 5 12.38 -0.92 16.62
N ILE A 6 12.05 -2.08 17.18
CA ILE A 6 10.67 -2.52 17.32
C ILE A 6 9.87 -1.55 18.19
N SER A 7 10.39 -1.16 19.35
CA SER A 7 9.72 -0.19 20.24
C SER A 7 9.49 1.16 19.55
N LEU A 8 10.45 1.63 18.75
CA LEU A 8 10.29 2.86 17.98
C LEU A 8 9.21 2.71 16.92
N LEU A 9 9.21 1.59 16.21
CA LEU A 9 8.22 1.31 15.16
C LEU A 9 6.81 1.21 15.75
N ILE A 10 6.64 0.57 16.90
CA ILE A 10 5.38 0.53 17.65
C ILE A 10 4.91 1.95 17.97
N SER A 11 5.78 2.76 18.57
CA SER A 11 5.44 4.15 18.93
C SER A 11 5.03 4.99 17.72
N LEU A 12 5.68 4.81 16.57
CA LEU A 12 5.33 5.49 15.33
C LEU A 12 4.01 4.97 14.72
N SER A 13 3.62 3.74 15.06
CA SER A 13 2.44 3.09 14.51
C SER A 13 1.14 3.48 15.24
N ASP A 14 1.18 3.96 16.46
CA ASP A 14 -0.01 4.23 17.30
C ASP A 14 -1.03 5.13 16.59
N TYR A 15 -0.57 6.20 15.96
CA TYR A 15 -1.45 7.12 15.25
C TYR A 15 -2.08 6.47 13.99
N MET A 16 -1.32 5.62 13.29
CA MET A 16 -1.80 4.94 12.11
C MET A 16 -2.75 3.79 12.46
N VAL A 17 -2.54 3.10 13.57
CA VAL A 17 -3.50 2.10 14.11
C VAL A 17 -4.87 2.74 14.25
N LYS A 18 -4.95 3.88 14.94
CA LYS A 18 -6.22 4.60 15.11
C LYS A 18 -6.86 4.93 13.77
N LYS A 19 -6.10 5.50 12.83
CA LYS A 19 -6.60 5.87 11.49
C LYS A 19 -7.15 4.66 10.75
N VAL A 20 -6.41 3.54 10.73
CA VAL A 20 -6.82 2.34 10.00
C VAL A 20 -8.05 1.69 10.62
N LEU A 21 -8.16 1.67 11.94
CA LEU A 21 -9.35 1.15 12.63
C LEU A 21 -10.60 1.99 12.34
N GLU A 22 -10.45 3.32 12.21
CA GLU A 22 -11.56 4.24 11.93
C GLU A 22 -12.00 4.23 10.46
N SER A 23 -11.08 4.12 9.51
CA SER A 23 -11.37 4.34 8.08
C SER A 23 -11.01 3.19 7.14
N GLY A 24 -10.34 2.16 7.63
CA GLY A 24 -9.90 1.01 6.82
C GLY A 24 -8.69 1.27 5.91
N ASN A 25 -8.16 2.49 5.89
CA ASN A 25 -7.02 2.87 5.05
C ASN A 25 -6.00 3.74 5.80
N ALA A 26 -4.81 3.89 5.24
CA ALA A 26 -3.81 4.82 5.74
C ALA A 26 -4.15 6.28 5.39
N PHE A 27 -3.37 7.24 5.92
CA PHE A 27 -3.50 8.63 5.53
C PHE A 27 -3.13 8.85 4.07
N GLU A 28 -3.84 9.75 3.43
CA GLU A 28 -3.44 10.32 2.16
C GLU A 28 -2.10 11.05 2.34
N GLY A 29 -1.22 10.91 1.38
CA GLY A 29 0.06 11.59 1.36
C GLY A 29 0.02 12.90 0.59
N LYS A 30 1.18 13.57 0.57
CA LYS A 30 1.47 14.64 -0.37
C LYS A 30 2.77 14.34 -1.07
N ASN A 31 2.79 14.54 -2.38
CA ASN A 31 3.96 14.23 -3.18
C ASN A 31 4.96 15.40 -3.14
N GLY A 32 6.00 15.24 -2.34
CA GLY A 32 7.23 16.03 -2.36
C GLY A 32 7.08 17.53 -2.64
N PRO A 33 7.94 18.09 -3.48
CA PRO A 33 7.98 19.53 -3.74
C PRO A 33 6.74 20.08 -4.45
N TYR A 34 5.98 19.23 -5.10
CA TYR A 34 4.77 19.62 -5.85
C TYR A 34 3.53 19.78 -4.97
N ASN A 35 3.59 19.33 -3.71
CA ASN A 35 2.48 19.39 -2.74
C ASN A 35 1.15 18.79 -3.25
N ASN A 36 1.22 17.92 -4.26
CA ASN A 36 0.05 17.25 -4.82
C ASN A 36 -0.48 16.21 -3.84
N LYS A 37 -1.80 16.11 -3.75
CA LYS A 37 -2.43 15.07 -2.93
C LYS A 37 -2.28 13.71 -3.61
N ASP A 38 -1.80 12.75 -2.83
CA ASP A 38 -1.85 11.33 -3.19
C ASP A 38 -3.17 10.73 -2.70
N THR A 39 -3.54 9.58 -3.26
CA THR A 39 -4.56 8.74 -2.65
C THR A 39 -3.98 8.00 -1.43
N ALA A 40 -4.85 7.34 -0.67
CA ALA A 40 -4.40 6.50 0.44
C ALA A 40 -3.71 5.21 -0.02
N LEU A 41 -3.78 4.83 -1.31
CA LEU A 41 -3.34 3.53 -1.81
C LEU A 41 -1.86 3.27 -1.53
N ARG A 42 -0.97 4.19 -1.93
CA ARG A 42 0.47 4.06 -1.71
C ARG A 42 0.83 3.88 -0.23
N ASN A 43 0.30 4.76 0.62
CA ASN A 43 0.59 4.70 2.05
C ASN A 43 0.00 3.43 2.68
N SER A 44 -1.15 2.98 2.21
CA SER A 44 -1.76 1.73 2.68
C SER A 44 -0.90 0.51 2.36
N THR A 45 -0.24 0.46 1.19
CA THR A 45 0.68 -0.65 0.85
C THR A 45 1.91 -0.68 1.76
N HIS A 46 2.49 0.48 2.09
CA HIS A 46 3.62 0.55 3.01
C HIS A 46 3.22 0.20 4.45
N TRP A 47 2.09 0.73 4.93
CA TRP A 47 1.62 0.44 6.28
C TRP A 47 1.14 -1.00 6.44
N TYR A 48 0.62 -1.63 5.39
CA TYR A 48 0.36 -3.05 5.40
C TYR A 48 1.62 -3.86 5.75
N GLN A 49 2.73 -3.56 5.10
CA GLN A 49 4.00 -4.26 5.36
C GLN A 49 4.48 -4.04 6.80
N ILE A 50 4.35 -2.81 7.32
CA ILE A 50 4.71 -2.48 8.69
C ILE A 50 3.86 -3.25 9.70
N PHE A 51 2.54 -3.26 9.54
CA PHE A 51 1.65 -3.96 10.48
C PHE A 51 1.79 -5.48 10.39
N ALA A 52 1.94 -6.03 9.20
CA ALA A 52 2.20 -7.46 9.04
C ALA A 52 3.54 -7.87 9.70
N PHE A 53 4.57 -7.03 9.58
CA PHE A 53 5.83 -7.21 10.28
C PHE A 53 5.67 -7.10 11.80
N LEU A 54 5.00 -6.07 12.31
CA LEU A 54 4.75 -5.90 13.75
C LEU A 54 3.95 -7.07 14.32
N TYR A 55 2.93 -7.56 13.61
CA TYR A 55 2.21 -8.75 14.03
C TYR A 55 3.13 -9.98 14.10
N HIS A 56 4.02 -10.14 13.11
CA HIS A 56 4.99 -11.24 13.14
C HIS A 56 5.90 -11.18 14.37
N GLU A 57 6.37 -9.99 14.75
CA GLU A 57 7.31 -9.79 15.86
C GLU A 57 6.63 -9.83 17.24
N THR A 58 5.45 -9.21 17.38
CA THR A 58 4.82 -8.99 18.69
C THR A 58 3.71 -9.98 19.00
N LYS A 59 3.08 -10.57 17.98
CA LYS A 59 1.86 -11.38 18.05
C LYS A 59 0.64 -10.62 18.59
N GLU A 60 0.68 -9.28 18.59
CA GLU A 60 -0.44 -8.45 19.02
C GLU A 60 -1.51 -8.37 17.92
N GLU A 61 -2.73 -8.84 18.23
CA GLU A 61 -3.83 -8.96 17.26
C GLU A 61 -4.25 -7.63 16.64
N ILE A 62 -3.98 -6.51 17.28
CA ILE A 62 -4.26 -5.18 16.75
C ILE A 62 -3.54 -4.92 15.43
N TYR A 63 -2.29 -5.39 15.29
CA TYR A 63 -1.52 -5.23 14.05
C TYR A 63 -2.02 -6.17 12.95
N LYS A 64 -2.50 -7.35 13.33
CA LYS A 64 -3.16 -8.25 12.37
C LYS A 64 -4.43 -7.60 11.84
N GLU A 65 -5.29 -7.09 12.71
CA GLU A 65 -6.51 -6.41 12.30
C GLU A 65 -6.23 -5.23 11.37
N CYS A 66 -5.23 -4.42 11.69
CA CYS A 66 -4.82 -3.31 10.83
C CYS A 66 -4.32 -3.79 9.47
N SER A 67 -3.48 -4.83 9.42
CA SER A 67 -2.99 -5.39 8.16
C SER A 67 -4.13 -5.98 7.32
N ASP A 68 -5.08 -6.70 7.92
CA ASP A 68 -6.22 -7.27 7.22
C ASP A 68 -7.11 -6.17 6.60
N ARG A 69 -7.39 -5.09 7.34
CA ARG A 69 -8.15 -3.93 6.83
C ARG A 69 -7.44 -3.23 5.68
N LEU A 70 -6.13 -3.03 5.80
CA LEU A 70 -5.34 -2.43 4.72
C LEU A 70 -5.28 -3.33 3.49
N LEU A 71 -5.18 -4.64 3.66
CA LEU A 71 -5.19 -5.57 2.54
C LEU A 71 -6.53 -5.53 1.81
N LEU A 72 -7.64 -5.49 2.55
CA LEU A 72 -8.97 -5.33 1.97
C LEU A 72 -9.08 -4.02 1.17
N PHE A 73 -8.55 -2.92 1.70
CA PHE A 73 -8.51 -1.63 1.00
C PHE A 73 -7.64 -1.71 -0.26
N ILE A 74 -6.41 -2.23 -0.15
CA ILE A 74 -5.47 -2.35 -1.28
C ILE A 74 -6.05 -3.18 -2.42
N THR A 75 -6.80 -4.24 -2.10
CA THR A 75 -7.40 -5.13 -3.12
C THR A 75 -8.77 -4.66 -3.64
N ASN A 76 -9.29 -3.52 -3.16
CA ASN A 76 -10.55 -2.98 -3.65
C ASN A 76 -10.38 -2.45 -5.09
N ALA A 77 -11.22 -2.93 -6.00
CA ALA A 77 -11.20 -2.55 -7.42
C ALA A 77 -11.36 -1.04 -7.66
N GLU A 78 -11.99 -0.31 -6.74
CA GLU A 78 -12.15 1.16 -6.84
C GLU A 78 -10.82 1.93 -6.82
N ASN A 79 -9.78 1.32 -6.27
CA ASN A 79 -8.43 1.90 -6.24
C ASN A 79 -7.68 1.78 -7.57
N TYR A 80 -8.29 1.19 -8.58
CA TYR A 80 -7.68 0.94 -9.88
C TYR A 80 -8.51 1.51 -11.01
N GLY A 81 -7.85 1.85 -12.12
CA GLY A 81 -8.49 2.16 -13.39
C GLY A 81 -9.03 0.90 -14.07
N SER A 82 -9.74 1.08 -15.20
CA SER A 82 -10.28 -0.04 -15.99
C SER A 82 -9.22 -0.99 -16.53
N ASN A 83 -7.99 -0.53 -16.67
CA ASN A 83 -6.82 -1.31 -17.10
C ASN A 83 -5.97 -1.80 -15.92
N MET A 84 -6.49 -1.79 -14.70
CA MET A 84 -5.77 -2.13 -13.45
C MET A 84 -4.62 -1.17 -13.08
N ALA A 85 -4.50 -0.01 -13.72
CA ALA A 85 -3.55 1.01 -13.28
C ALA A 85 -3.91 1.56 -11.89
N PRO A 86 -2.99 1.57 -10.91
CA PRO A 86 -3.29 2.03 -9.56
C PRO A 86 -3.49 3.55 -9.52
N LYS A 87 -4.58 4.00 -8.91
CA LYS A 87 -4.87 5.43 -8.71
C LYS A 87 -4.06 5.96 -7.53
N CYS A 88 -2.88 6.49 -7.79
CA CYS A 88 -1.98 6.97 -6.75
C CYS A 88 -2.12 8.45 -6.44
N ARG A 89 -2.70 9.25 -7.35
CA ARG A 89 -2.88 10.70 -7.21
C ARG A 89 -4.33 11.12 -7.39
N THR A 90 -4.66 12.27 -6.84
CA THR A 90 -6.02 12.85 -6.92
C THR A 90 -6.13 14.01 -7.89
N ASP A 91 -5.02 14.56 -8.39
CA ASP A 91 -5.01 15.68 -9.33
C ASP A 91 -5.16 15.17 -10.78
N ALA A 92 -6.28 15.53 -11.40
CA ALA A 92 -6.60 15.11 -12.77
C ALA A 92 -5.71 15.76 -13.86
N ASN A 93 -4.89 16.76 -13.50
CA ASN A 93 -4.00 17.44 -14.46
C ASN A 93 -2.60 16.79 -14.55
N ILE A 94 -2.36 15.78 -13.75
CA ILE A 94 -1.10 15.05 -13.72
C ILE A 94 -1.39 13.55 -13.82
N ASP A 95 -0.35 12.80 -14.14
CA ASP A 95 -0.37 11.36 -14.14
C ASP A 95 -0.91 10.81 -12.80
N ASP A 96 -2.05 10.15 -12.82
CA ASP A 96 -2.76 9.61 -11.66
C ASP A 96 -2.09 8.37 -11.07
N ILE A 97 -1.29 7.65 -11.87
CA ILE A 97 -0.55 6.46 -11.45
C ILE A 97 0.79 6.77 -10.76
N ASN A 98 1.28 8.01 -10.83
CA ASN A 98 2.58 8.43 -10.32
C ASN A 98 3.77 7.79 -11.05
N GLY A 99 3.73 7.77 -12.38
CA GLY A 99 4.73 7.13 -13.23
C GLY A 99 4.91 5.64 -12.89
N LEU A 100 6.11 5.13 -13.00
CA LEU A 100 6.42 3.73 -12.67
C LEU A 100 6.49 3.45 -11.16
N ILE A 101 6.65 4.49 -10.33
CA ILE A 101 6.84 4.33 -8.89
C ILE A 101 5.56 3.88 -8.18
N GLY A 102 4.41 4.44 -8.54
CA GLY A 102 3.12 4.06 -7.94
C GLY A 102 2.78 2.60 -8.13
N PRO A 103 2.79 2.10 -9.39
CA PRO A 103 2.65 0.68 -9.67
C PRO A 103 3.67 -0.21 -8.95
N ALA A 104 4.95 0.17 -8.96
CA ALA A 104 6.01 -0.61 -8.32
C ALA A 104 5.76 -0.80 -6.81
N TRP A 105 5.39 0.25 -6.09
CA TRP A 105 5.06 0.16 -4.67
C TRP A 105 3.81 -0.67 -4.40
N THR A 106 2.81 -0.56 -5.27
CA THR A 106 1.58 -1.37 -5.13
C THR A 106 1.88 -2.85 -5.35
N ILE A 107 2.64 -3.18 -6.40
CA ILE A 107 3.12 -4.55 -6.67
C ILE A 107 3.94 -5.08 -5.51
N GLU A 108 4.89 -4.29 -4.97
CA GLU A 108 5.70 -4.69 -3.81
C GLU A 108 4.81 -5.08 -2.62
N GLY A 109 3.83 -4.24 -2.28
CA GLY A 109 2.90 -4.52 -1.18
C GLY A 109 2.08 -5.79 -1.41
N LEU A 110 1.61 -6.03 -2.64
CA LEU A 110 0.85 -7.23 -2.99
C LEU A 110 1.72 -8.50 -2.94
N ILE A 111 2.97 -8.44 -3.42
CA ILE A 111 3.91 -9.56 -3.33
C ILE A 111 4.24 -9.86 -1.85
N TYR A 112 4.42 -8.83 -1.03
CA TYR A 112 4.64 -9.02 0.40
C TYR A 112 3.41 -9.67 1.06
N ALA A 113 2.21 -9.23 0.70
CA ALA A 113 0.97 -9.83 1.17
C ALA A 113 0.84 -11.30 0.75
N TYR A 114 1.16 -11.64 -0.50
CA TYR A 114 1.20 -13.03 -0.95
C TYR A 114 2.16 -13.89 -0.12
N ARG A 115 3.34 -13.38 0.21
CA ARG A 115 4.30 -14.11 1.05
C ARG A 115 3.74 -14.47 2.42
N ASN A 116 2.90 -13.60 2.98
CA ASN A 116 2.29 -13.80 4.29
C ASN A 116 1.03 -14.66 4.25
N THR A 117 0.17 -14.48 3.24
CA THR A 117 -1.16 -15.11 3.17
C THR A 117 -1.23 -16.33 2.28
N ARG A 118 -0.34 -16.44 1.29
CA ARG A 118 -0.34 -17.45 0.21
C ARG A 118 -1.57 -17.38 -0.71
N GLU A 119 -2.27 -16.25 -0.74
CA GLU A 119 -3.42 -16.03 -1.62
C GLU A 119 -2.96 -15.65 -3.04
N PHE A 120 -3.08 -16.57 -4.00
CA PHE A 120 -2.62 -16.39 -5.39
C PHE A 120 -3.27 -15.19 -6.08
N LYS A 121 -4.51 -14.85 -5.75
CA LYS A 121 -5.19 -13.65 -6.31
C LYS A 121 -4.39 -12.36 -6.16
N LEU A 122 -3.50 -12.27 -5.16
CA LEU A 122 -2.64 -11.09 -4.95
C LEU A 122 -1.54 -10.99 -6.02
N LEU A 123 -1.05 -12.13 -6.48
CA LEU A 123 -0.11 -12.18 -7.61
C LEU A 123 -0.82 -11.85 -8.93
N ASP A 124 -2.07 -12.29 -9.10
CA ASP A 124 -2.85 -11.96 -10.29
C ASP A 124 -3.06 -10.44 -10.39
N ILE A 125 -3.47 -9.79 -9.28
CA ILE A 125 -3.60 -8.33 -9.23
C ILE A 125 -2.25 -7.64 -9.52
N ALA A 126 -1.16 -8.11 -8.90
CA ALA A 126 0.17 -7.55 -9.13
C ALA A 126 0.62 -7.68 -10.59
N TYR A 127 0.32 -8.80 -11.23
CA TYR A 127 0.61 -9.05 -12.63
C TYR A 127 -0.23 -8.16 -13.56
N ASP A 128 -1.52 -8.00 -13.27
CA ASP A 128 -2.40 -7.13 -14.05
C ASP A 128 -1.95 -5.65 -13.95
N ILE A 129 -1.51 -5.20 -12.76
CA ILE A 129 -0.90 -3.88 -12.59
C ILE A 129 0.38 -3.76 -13.43
N PHE A 130 1.22 -4.78 -13.45
CA PHE A 130 2.43 -4.78 -14.28
C PHE A 130 2.08 -4.67 -15.76
N LEU A 131 1.11 -5.43 -16.25
CA LEU A 131 0.67 -5.38 -17.63
C LEU A 131 0.01 -4.04 -18.01
N SER A 132 -0.57 -3.32 -17.04
CA SER A 132 -1.18 -2.01 -17.29
C SER A 132 -0.15 -0.92 -17.64
N GLN A 133 1.13 -1.20 -17.39
CA GLN A 133 2.20 -0.27 -17.75
C GLN A 133 2.50 -0.42 -19.23
N GLU A 134 2.06 0.54 -20.04
CA GLU A 134 2.50 0.63 -21.42
C GLU A 134 3.98 1.06 -21.43
N PHE A 135 4.84 0.08 -21.62
CA PHE A 135 6.23 0.39 -21.97
C PHE A 135 6.20 0.91 -23.41
N ASP A 136 6.31 2.21 -23.58
CA ASP A 136 6.48 2.82 -24.91
C ASP A 136 7.86 2.40 -25.43
N THR A 137 7.90 1.23 -26.07
CA THR A 137 9.07 0.73 -26.79
C THR A 137 9.13 1.43 -28.15
N LYS A 138 9.24 2.76 -28.16
CA LYS A 138 9.66 3.46 -29.36
C LYS A 138 11.15 3.26 -29.51
N ASP A 139 11.50 2.30 -30.39
CA ASP A 139 12.83 2.18 -30.97
C ASP A 139 13.28 3.49 -31.65
#